data_f4ab14168b411c91ce2ee544ce5312ef
#
_entry.id   f4ab14168b411c91ce2ee544ce5312ef
#
_cell.length_a   1.000
_cell.length_b   1.000
_cell.length_c   1.000
_cell.angle_alpha   90.00
_cell.angle_beta   90.00
_cell.angle_gamma   90.00
#
_symmetry.space_group_name_H-M   'P 1'
#
loop_
_entity.id
_entity.type
_entity.pdbx_description
1 polymer ?
#
loop_
_entity_poly.entity_id
_entity_poly.type
_entity_poly.pdbx_seq_one_letter_code
_entity_poly.pdbx_strand_id
1 'polypeptide(L)'
;MITQESPARTAGSSRPSAPAPIRSESQRIAAELDRLIGVAAAGDDRAVTDIVRIVHPLVRRYCAARLGSGGNLQLTADDVAQEICLATVQAIPRYRDQGKTFLAFVYGISANKVADAFRRAGQHTAYPMADLPDQPSTSPGPEEVALAAERRHATFELMQVLTPAHREVLVMRLILGWTAAQTAEAIGTSPGVVRVMQHRALNKLRARLRENELLPETP
;
A
#
# COMPACT_ATOMS: atom_id res chain seq x y z
N MET A 1 39.95 56.09 -43.66
CA MET A 1 38.75 55.29 -43.82
C MET A 1 39.02 54.04 -43.02
N ILE A 2 38.57 54.03 -41.75
CA ILE A 2 38.94 53.01 -40.77
C ILE A 2 37.63 52.27 -40.40
N THR A 3 37.55 51.02 -40.82
CA THR A 3 36.42 50.14 -40.51
C THR A 3 36.68 49.46 -39.18
N GLN A 4 35.87 49.74 -38.14
CA GLN A 4 35.90 49.07 -36.88
C GLN A 4 34.98 47.80 -36.92
N GLU A 5 35.60 46.64 -36.79
CA GLU A 5 34.93 45.42 -36.50
C GLU A 5 34.63 45.30 -34.97
N SER A 6 33.40 45.09 -34.65
CA SER A 6 32.87 44.82 -33.26
C SER A 6 32.81 43.32 -33.02
N PRO A 7 33.40 42.76 -31.95
CA PRO A 7 33.23 41.32 -31.65
C PRO A 7 31.90 41.06 -30.93
N ALA A 8 31.12 40.18 -31.49
CA ALA A 8 29.90 39.65 -30.89
C ALA A 8 30.22 38.79 -29.66
N ARG A 9 29.78 39.24 -28.49
CA ARG A 9 29.77 38.44 -27.24
C ARG A 9 28.62 37.46 -27.26
N THR A 10 28.88 36.19 -27.53
CA THR A 10 28.00 35.07 -27.23
C THR A 10 28.09 34.74 -25.74
N ALA A 11 27.20 35.33 -24.94
CA ALA A 11 26.99 34.91 -23.55
C ALA A 11 26.09 33.65 -23.55
N GLY A 12 26.71 32.49 -23.42
CA GLY A 12 26.02 31.23 -23.15
C GLY A 12 25.40 31.24 -21.76
N SER A 13 24.10 31.53 -21.66
CA SER A 13 23.32 31.41 -20.43
C SER A 13 23.08 29.96 -20.14
N SER A 14 23.96 29.33 -19.37
CA SER A 14 23.70 28.06 -18.73
C SER A 14 22.67 28.28 -17.62
N ARG A 15 21.39 27.96 -17.92
CA ARG A 15 20.34 27.86 -16.90
C ARG A 15 20.78 26.81 -15.89
N PRO A 16 20.73 27.11 -14.57
CA PRO A 16 20.96 26.08 -13.55
C PRO A 16 19.90 24.98 -13.71
N SER A 17 20.37 23.77 -13.84
CA SER A 17 19.49 22.57 -13.86
C SER A 17 18.63 22.58 -12.61
N ALA A 18 17.30 22.51 -12.77
CA ALA A 18 16.38 22.44 -11.67
C ALA A 18 16.73 21.20 -10.80
N PRO A 19 16.69 21.32 -9.46
CA PRO A 19 16.98 20.20 -8.58
C PRO A 19 16.02 19.04 -8.90
N ALA A 20 16.57 17.83 -8.98
CA ALA A 20 15.78 16.63 -9.25
C ALA A 20 14.62 16.53 -8.24
N PRO A 21 13.40 16.19 -8.66
CA PRO A 21 12.26 16.11 -7.77
C PRO A 21 12.54 15.10 -6.65
N ILE A 22 12.29 15.51 -5.39
CA ILE A 22 12.44 14.65 -4.22
C ILE A 22 11.47 13.49 -4.38
N ARG A 23 11.97 12.28 -4.61
CA ARG A 23 11.16 11.06 -4.72
C ARG A 23 10.52 10.76 -3.38
N SER A 24 9.22 10.41 -3.39
CA SER A 24 8.56 9.91 -2.18
C SER A 24 9.18 8.58 -1.73
N GLU A 25 9.00 8.22 -0.46
CA GLU A 25 9.48 6.94 0.07
C GLU A 25 9.00 5.75 -0.77
N SER A 26 7.72 5.75 -1.14
CA SER A 26 7.14 4.70 -1.99
C SER A 26 7.77 4.62 -3.38
N GLN A 27 8.20 5.76 -3.95
CA GLN A 27 8.93 5.78 -5.23
C GLN A 27 10.35 5.22 -5.10
N ARG A 28 11.01 5.47 -3.97
CA ARG A 28 12.34 4.88 -3.68
C ARG A 28 12.25 3.38 -3.51
N ILE A 29 11.26 2.91 -2.77
CA ILE A 29 10.97 1.49 -2.58
C ILE A 29 10.70 0.80 -3.92
N ALA A 30 9.83 1.36 -4.76
CA ALA A 30 9.54 0.80 -6.08
C ALA A 30 10.81 0.69 -6.94
N ALA A 31 11.61 1.74 -7.02
CA ALA A 31 12.84 1.74 -7.78
C ALA A 31 13.87 0.72 -7.25
N GLU A 32 13.96 0.52 -5.94
CA GLU A 32 14.84 -0.49 -5.34
C GLU A 32 14.35 -1.91 -5.66
N LEU A 33 13.06 -2.17 -5.59
CA LEU A 33 12.47 -3.46 -5.97
C LEU A 33 12.69 -3.76 -7.46
N ASP A 34 12.50 -2.76 -8.34
CA ASP A 34 12.72 -2.90 -9.78
C ASP A 34 14.20 -3.19 -10.12
N ARG A 35 15.14 -2.67 -9.31
CA ARG A 35 16.57 -3.00 -9.42
C ARG A 35 16.87 -4.44 -8.97
N LEU A 36 16.27 -4.89 -7.87
CA LEU A 36 16.54 -6.20 -7.27
C LEU A 36 15.93 -7.35 -8.06
N ILE A 37 14.75 -7.14 -8.68
CA ILE A 37 14.00 -8.24 -9.31
C ILE A 37 14.75 -8.91 -10.45
N GLY A 38 15.51 -8.14 -11.26
CA GLY A 38 16.28 -8.69 -12.37
C GLY A 38 17.35 -9.67 -11.88
N VAL A 39 18.05 -9.32 -10.80
CA VAL A 39 19.10 -10.14 -10.19
C VAL A 39 18.51 -11.35 -9.47
N ALA A 40 17.41 -11.16 -8.74
CA ALA A 40 16.69 -12.25 -8.06
C ALA A 40 16.12 -13.28 -9.05
N ALA A 41 15.57 -12.84 -10.19
CA ALA A 41 15.08 -13.72 -11.24
C ALA A 41 16.20 -14.52 -11.94
N ALA A 42 17.44 -14.02 -11.88
CA ALA A 42 18.63 -14.74 -12.34
C ALA A 42 19.17 -15.76 -11.32
N GLY A 43 18.58 -15.87 -10.13
CA GLY A 43 18.91 -16.87 -9.11
C GLY A 43 19.77 -16.36 -7.96
N ASP A 44 19.83 -15.05 -7.70
CA ASP A 44 20.52 -14.49 -6.53
C ASP A 44 19.62 -14.53 -5.28
N ASP A 45 19.92 -15.46 -4.36
CA ASP A 45 19.18 -15.65 -3.11
C ASP A 45 19.26 -14.45 -2.16
N ARG A 46 20.33 -13.67 -2.24
CA ARG A 46 20.46 -12.43 -1.44
C ARG A 46 19.49 -11.39 -1.92
N ALA A 47 19.36 -11.21 -3.23
CA ALA A 47 18.39 -10.31 -3.82
C ALA A 47 16.94 -10.74 -3.50
N VAL A 48 16.65 -12.04 -3.47
CA VAL A 48 15.35 -12.58 -3.01
C VAL A 48 15.10 -12.20 -1.55
N THR A 49 16.10 -12.38 -0.67
CA THR A 49 16.01 -12.03 0.75
C THR A 49 15.77 -10.52 0.93
N ASP A 50 16.44 -9.67 0.18
CA ASP A 50 16.27 -8.22 0.23
C ASP A 50 14.88 -7.80 -0.26
N ILE A 51 14.37 -8.42 -1.34
CA ILE A 51 13.00 -8.22 -1.81
C ILE A 51 12.00 -8.55 -0.70
N VAL A 52 12.12 -9.71 -0.05
CA VAL A 52 11.21 -10.11 1.04
C VAL A 52 11.28 -9.12 2.20
N ARG A 53 12.47 -8.67 2.58
CA ARG A 53 12.67 -7.67 3.67
C ARG A 53 11.93 -6.35 3.37
N ILE A 54 11.92 -5.91 2.11
CA ILE A 54 11.23 -4.69 1.67
C ILE A 54 9.73 -4.92 1.57
N VAL A 55 9.31 -6.05 0.98
CA VAL A 55 7.91 -6.35 0.67
C VAL A 55 7.10 -6.69 1.92
N HIS A 56 7.66 -7.49 2.85
CA HIS A 56 6.93 -7.99 4.01
C HIS A 56 6.24 -6.90 4.85
N PRO A 57 6.90 -5.79 5.26
CA PRO A 57 6.22 -4.74 6.02
C PRO A 57 5.13 -4.02 5.24
N LEU A 58 5.24 -3.90 3.92
CA LEU A 58 4.21 -3.29 3.06
C LEU A 58 2.98 -4.18 2.97
N VAL A 59 3.19 -5.47 2.71
CA VAL A 59 2.14 -6.48 2.60
C VAL A 59 1.42 -6.64 3.94
N ARG A 60 2.14 -6.69 5.06
CA ARG A 60 1.56 -6.77 6.39
C ARG A 60 0.65 -5.57 6.69
N ARG A 61 1.09 -4.33 6.39
CA ARG A 61 0.25 -3.14 6.52
C ARG A 61 -0.99 -3.19 5.62
N TYR A 62 -0.83 -3.69 4.40
CA TYR A 62 -1.93 -3.88 3.47
C TYR A 62 -2.96 -4.88 4.02
N CYS A 63 -2.51 -6.06 4.45
CA CYS A 63 -3.38 -7.10 5.02
C CYS A 63 -4.11 -6.59 6.26
N ALA A 64 -3.41 -5.93 7.19
CA ALA A 64 -4.02 -5.36 8.40
C ALA A 64 -5.11 -4.33 8.07
N ALA A 65 -4.88 -3.48 7.06
CA ALA A 65 -5.86 -2.49 6.62
C ALA A 65 -7.07 -3.10 5.90
N ARG A 66 -6.90 -4.25 5.25
CA ARG A 66 -7.94 -4.89 4.44
C ARG A 66 -8.77 -5.91 5.21
N LEU A 67 -8.13 -6.68 6.08
CA LEU A 67 -8.76 -7.77 6.83
C LEU A 67 -9.23 -7.32 8.22
N GLY A 68 -8.71 -6.19 8.73
CA GLY A 68 -9.01 -5.72 10.08
C GLY A 68 -8.34 -6.58 11.16
N SER A 69 -8.68 -6.26 12.41
CA SER A 69 -8.26 -7.05 13.59
C SER A 69 -9.37 -8.00 14.06
N GLY A 70 -10.45 -8.14 13.30
CA GLY A 70 -11.71 -8.73 13.73
C GLY A 70 -11.92 -10.17 13.31
N GLY A 71 -12.02 -10.96 14.22
CA GLY A 71 -12.48 -12.21 14.72
C GLY A 71 -13.32 -13.18 13.87
N ASN A 72 -13.60 -12.98 12.59
CA ASN A 72 -14.33 -13.97 11.78
C ASN A 72 -13.49 -14.65 10.70
N LEU A 73 -12.21 -14.27 10.57
CA LEU A 73 -11.28 -14.90 9.65
C LEU A 73 -10.47 -15.95 10.43
N GLN A 74 -10.52 -17.20 10.00
CA GLN A 74 -9.63 -18.26 10.52
C GLN A 74 -8.14 -17.99 10.29
N LEU A 75 -7.83 -17.02 9.42
CA LEU A 75 -6.48 -16.57 9.07
C LEU A 75 -6.29 -15.14 9.58
N THR A 76 -5.21 -14.91 10.29
CA THR A 76 -4.81 -13.57 10.71
C THR A 76 -4.29 -12.75 9.52
N ALA A 77 -4.24 -11.43 9.66
CA ALA A 77 -3.61 -10.58 8.66
C ALA A 77 -2.13 -10.94 8.43
N ASP A 78 -1.45 -11.43 9.47
CA ASP A 78 -0.06 -11.88 9.40
C ASP A 78 0.08 -13.21 8.64
N ASP A 79 -0.85 -14.15 8.78
CA ASP A 79 -0.85 -15.40 8.01
C ASP A 79 -1.02 -15.11 6.51
N VAL A 80 -1.99 -14.24 6.17
CA VAL A 80 -2.19 -13.84 4.76
C VAL A 80 -0.97 -13.09 4.22
N ALA A 81 -0.31 -12.26 5.03
CA ALA A 81 0.91 -11.58 4.63
C ALA A 81 2.06 -12.57 4.35
N GLN A 82 2.21 -13.62 5.16
CA GLN A 82 3.16 -14.70 4.91
C GLN A 82 2.85 -15.46 3.62
N GLU A 83 1.57 -15.81 3.38
CA GLU A 83 1.15 -16.44 2.12
C GLU A 83 1.47 -15.56 0.90
N ILE A 84 1.31 -14.24 1.00
CA ILE A 84 1.66 -13.30 -0.07
C ILE A 84 3.18 -13.27 -0.30
N CYS A 85 3.98 -13.19 0.76
CA CYS A 85 5.43 -13.22 0.63
C CYS A 85 5.92 -14.52 -0.02
N LEU A 86 5.39 -15.66 0.40
CA LEU A 86 5.71 -16.95 -0.20
C LEU A 86 5.32 -16.99 -1.69
N ALA A 87 4.10 -16.56 -2.03
CA ALA A 87 3.66 -16.50 -3.42
C ALA A 87 4.51 -15.54 -4.27
N THR A 88 4.95 -14.43 -3.68
CA THR A 88 5.86 -13.48 -4.33
C THR A 88 7.20 -14.15 -4.64
N VAL A 89 7.83 -14.82 -3.67
CA VAL A 89 9.10 -15.54 -3.87
C VAL A 89 8.96 -16.61 -4.96
N GLN A 90 7.89 -17.40 -4.93
CA GLN A 90 7.61 -18.44 -5.93
C GLN A 90 7.39 -17.87 -7.35
N ALA A 91 6.93 -16.62 -7.43
CA ALA A 91 6.70 -15.94 -8.71
C ALA A 91 7.97 -15.30 -9.30
N ILE A 92 8.99 -14.99 -8.50
CA ILE A 92 10.23 -14.32 -8.94
C ILE A 92 10.89 -15.03 -10.15
N PRO A 93 11.11 -16.35 -10.17
CA PRO A 93 11.79 -17.00 -11.30
C PRO A 93 11.01 -16.91 -12.63
N ARG A 94 9.69 -16.70 -12.55
CA ARG A 94 8.79 -16.59 -13.71
C ARG A 94 8.40 -15.15 -14.02
N TYR A 95 8.87 -14.20 -13.21
CA TYR A 95 8.57 -12.79 -13.43
C TYR A 95 9.06 -12.35 -14.81
N ARG A 96 8.21 -11.62 -15.52
CA ARG A 96 8.56 -10.95 -16.77
C ARG A 96 8.11 -9.50 -16.66
N ASP A 97 9.00 -8.60 -16.96
CA ASP A 97 8.67 -7.18 -17.02
C ASP A 97 7.65 -6.95 -18.15
N GLN A 98 6.49 -6.46 -17.75
CA GLN A 98 5.38 -6.14 -18.66
C GLN A 98 5.14 -4.62 -18.71
N GLY A 99 6.15 -3.81 -18.42
CA GLY A 99 6.05 -2.36 -18.34
C GLY A 99 5.34 -1.85 -17.09
N LYS A 100 5.25 -2.69 -16.04
CA LYS A 100 4.75 -2.33 -14.71
C LYS A 100 5.84 -2.53 -13.66
N THR A 101 5.82 -1.69 -12.63
CA THR A 101 6.74 -1.85 -11.50
C THR A 101 6.54 -3.19 -10.80
N PHE A 102 7.61 -3.76 -10.25
CA PHE A 102 7.51 -4.99 -9.45
C PHE A 102 6.60 -4.80 -8.22
N LEU A 103 6.55 -3.59 -7.68
CA LEU A 103 5.62 -3.25 -6.60
C LEU A 103 4.15 -3.42 -7.01
N ALA A 104 3.77 -3.02 -8.23
CA ALA A 104 2.41 -3.23 -8.76
C ALA A 104 2.10 -4.73 -8.98
N PHE A 105 3.11 -5.52 -9.36
CA PHE A 105 2.98 -6.97 -9.47
C PHE A 105 2.72 -7.63 -8.10
N VAL A 106 3.51 -7.28 -7.07
CA VAL A 106 3.31 -7.75 -5.69
C VAL A 106 1.92 -7.37 -5.17
N TYR A 107 1.46 -6.17 -5.49
CA TYR A 107 0.10 -5.76 -5.16
C TYR A 107 -0.96 -6.67 -5.81
N GLY A 108 -0.80 -7.03 -7.07
CA GLY A 108 -1.72 -7.96 -7.74
C GLY A 108 -1.83 -9.31 -7.02
N ILE A 109 -0.69 -9.88 -6.55
CA ILE A 109 -0.66 -11.07 -5.71
C ILE A 109 -1.42 -10.81 -4.40
N SER A 110 -1.14 -9.67 -3.75
CA SER A 110 -1.74 -9.29 -2.47
C SER A 110 -3.26 -9.16 -2.56
N ALA A 111 -3.76 -8.48 -3.59
CA ALA A 111 -5.20 -8.29 -3.80
C ALA A 111 -5.93 -9.63 -4.01
N ASN A 112 -5.32 -10.55 -4.78
CA ASN A 112 -5.86 -11.89 -5.00
C ASN A 112 -5.91 -12.70 -3.69
N LYS A 113 -4.83 -12.73 -2.92
CA LYS A 113 -4.75 -13.47 -1.65
C LYS A 113 -5.72 -12.93 -0.60
N VAL A 114 -5.86 -11.60 -0.50
CA VAL A 114 -6.88 -10.98 0.37
C VAL A 114 -8.30 -11.33 -0.09
N ALA A 115 -8.58 -11.31 -1.39
CA ALA A 115 -9.88 -11.74 -1.92
C ALA A 115 -10.15 -13.22 -1.62
N ASP A 116 -9.14 -14.10 -1.71
CA ASP A 116 -9.24 -15.51 -1.33
C ASP A 116 -9.52 -15.68 0.16
N ALA A 117 -8.89 -14.90 1.02
CA ALA A 117 -9.14 -14.92 2.45
C ALA A 117 -10.60 -14.55 2.77
N PHE A 118 -11.15 -13.53 2.12
CA PHE A 118 -12.58 -13.17 2.25
C PHE A 118 -13.51 -14.27 1.72
N ARG A 119 -13.18 -14.92 0.61
CA ARG A 119 -14.00 -16.05 0.10
C ARG A 119 -13.99 -17.22 1.06
N ARG A 120 -12.84 -17.58 1.62
CA ARG A 120 -12.73 -18.63 2.63
C ARG A 120 -13.57 -18.30 3.88
N ALA A 121 -13.51 -17.07 4.37
CA ALA A 121 -14.29 -16.62 5.51
C ALA A 121 -15.81 -16.67 5.25
N GLY A 122 -16.26 -16.28 4.07
CA GLY A 122 -17.68 -16.34 3.68
C GLY A 122 -18.24 -17.75 3.49
N GLN A 123 -17.37 -18.74 3.25
CA GLN A 123 -17.77 -20.16 3.11
C GLN A 123 -17.87 -20.89 4.45
N HIS A 124 -17.28 -20.37 5.51
CA HIS A 124 -17.29 -20.94 6.85
C HIS A 124 -18.12 -20.08 7.80
N THR A 125 -19.45 -20.15 7.65
CA THR A 125 -20.37 -19.65 8.66
C THR A 125 -20.45 -20.68 9.79
N ALA A 126 -19.95 -20.31 10.97
CA ALA A 126 -20.04 -20.99 12.24
C ALA A 126 -18.81 -21.83 12.68
N TYR A 127 -17.98 -21.16 13.47
CA TYR A 127 -17.53 -21.61 14.80
C TYR A 127 -16.88 -20.42 15.50
N PRO A 128 -17.33 -20.01 16.71
CA PRO A 128 -16.62 -19.02 17.49
C PRO A 128 -15.33 -19.68 18.01
N MET A 129 -14.21 -19.26 17.48
CA MET A 129 -12.93 -19.65 18.00
C MET A 129 -12.49 -18.62 19.05
N ALA A 130 -12.23 -19.14 20.26
CA ALA A 130 -11.75 -18.37 21.39
C ALA A 130 -10.47 -17.60 21.03
N ASP A 131 -10.37 -16.36 21.52
CA ASP A 131 -9.19 -15.53 21.43
C ASP A 131 -7.96 -16.29 21.93
N LEU A 132 -6.99 -16.55 21.04
CA LEU A 132 -5.64 -16.88 21.48
C LEU A 132 -4.93 -15.58 21.85
N PRO A 133 -4.29 -15.52 23.03
CA PRO A 133 -3.60 -14.31 23.44
C PRO A 133 -2.38 -14.07 22.54
N ASP A 134 -2.27 -12.82 22.08
CA ASP A 134 -1.09 -12.31 21.38
C ASP A 134 0.19 -12.53 22.21
N GLN A 135 1.23 -13.08 21.59
CA GLN A 135 2.52 -13.22 22.25
C GLN A 135 3.14 -11.84 22.53
N PRO A 136 3.73 -11.63 23.72
CA PRO A 136 4.30 -10.34 24.09
C PRO A 136 5.62 -10.08 23.37
N SER A 137 5.60 -9.18 22.42
CA SER A 137 6.80 -8.46 21.98
C SER A 137 6.94 -7.19 22.85
N THR A 138 8.14 -6.71 23.09
CA THR A 138 8.48 -5.49 23.85
C THR A 138 7.57 -4.32 23.47
N SER A 139 6.53 -4.04 24.28
CA SER A 139 5.30 -3.44 23.81
C SER A 139 4.84 -2.31 24.73
N PRO A 140 4.12 -1.32 24.17
CA PRO A 140 3.32 -0.38 24.93
C PRO A 140 2.44 -1.12 25.94
N GLY A 141 2.08 -0.46 27.05
CA GLY A 141 1.29 -1.06 28.14
C GLY A 141 -0.04 -1.68 27.65
N PRO A 142 -0.63 -2.63 28.39
CA PRO A 142 -1.84 -3.34 27.97
C PRO A 142 -3.01 -2.41 27.62
N GLU A 143 -3.10 -1.24 28.29
CA GLU A 143 -4.09 -0.22 28.00
C GLU A 143 -3.88 0.45 26.65
N GLU A 144 -2.63 0.75 26.31
CA GLU A 144 -2.26 1.37 25.03
C GLU A 144 -2.46 0.40 23.84
N VAL A 145 -2.22 -0.89 24.06
CA VAL A 145 -2.51 -1.97 23.09
C VAL A 145 -4.02 -2.10 22.87
N ALA A 146 -4.81 -2.10 23.95
CA ALA A 146 -6.27 -2.18 23.86
C ALA A 146 -6.85 -0.98 23.11
N LEU A 147 -6.42 0.24 23.45
CA LEU A 147 -6.86 1.46 22.78
C LEU A 147 -6.45 1.51 21.30
N ALA A 148 -5.27 0.99 20.96
CA ALA A 148 -4.84 0.87 19.57
C ALA A 148 -5.67 -0.16 18.79
N ALA A 149 -6.07 -1.26 19.43
CA ALA A 149 -6.96 -2.26 18.84
C ALA A 149 -8.36 -1.70 18.59
N GLU A 150 -8.92 -0.97 19.55
CA GLU A 150 -10.22 -0.30 19.42
C GLU A 150 -10.22 0.73 18.29
N ARG A 151 -9.19 1.58 18.21
CA ARG A 151 -9.03 2.55 17.11
C ARG A 151 -8.91 1.87 15.74
N ARG A 152 -8.22 0.74 15.66
CA ARG A 152 -8.13 -0.05 14.42
C ARG A 152 -9.49 -0.62 14.02
N HIS A 153 -10.23 -1.15 14.99
CA HIS A 153 -11.58 -1.67 14.75
C HIS A 153 -12.52 -0.55 14.27
N ALA A 154 -12.59 0.58 14.97
CA ALA A 154 -13.40 1.72 14.57
C ALA A 154 -13.04 2.24 13.17
N THR A 155 -11.74 2.29 12.83
CA THR A 155 -11.28 2.67 11.50
C THR A 155 -11.73 1.66 10.43
N PHE A 156 -11.66 0.36 10.74
CA PHE A 156 -12.10 -0.70 9.84
C PHE A 156 -13.60 -0.57 9.57
N GLU A 157 -14.42 -0.43 10.61
CA GLU A 157 -15.88 -0.24 10.50
C GLU A 157 -16.22 1.03 9.69
N LEU A 158 -15.54 2.13 9.95
CA LEU A 158 -15.72 3.36 9.18
C LEU A 158 -15.42 3.14 7.69
N MET A 159 -14.42 2.34 7.35
CA MET A 159 -14.07 2.03 5.96
C MET A 159 -15.12 1.15 5.26
N GLN A 160 -16.00 0.44 5.99
CA GLN A 160 -17.03 -0.41 5.38
C GLN A 160 -18.11 0.38 4.62
N VAL A 161 -18.31 1.67 4.93
CA VAL A 161 -19.25 2.53 4.18
C VAL A 161 -18.77 2.79 2.74
N LEU A 162 -17.51 2.55 2.45
CA LEU A 162 -16.93 2.76 1.13
C LEU A 162 -17.17 1.56 0.20
N THR A 163 -17.25 1.84 -1.10
CA THR A 163 -17.17 0.76 -2.09
C THR A 163 -15.80 0.09 -2.03
N PRO A 164 -15.68 -1.19 -2.43
CA PRO A 164 -14.39 -1.89 -2.44
C PRO A 164 -13.28 -1.11 -3.18
N ALA A 165 -13.60 -0.51 -4.34
CA ALA A 165 -12.65 0.28 -5.12
C ALA A 165 -12.19 1.57 -4.42
N HIS A 166 -13.11 2.29 -3.76
CA HIS A 166 -12.76 3.48 -2.99
C HIS A 166 -11.91 3.14 -1.76
N ARG A 167 -12.23 2.05 -1.08
CA ARG A 167 -11.47 1.54 0.06
C ARG A 167 -10.05 1.19 -0.35
N GLU A 168 -9.91 0.48 -1.47
CA GLU A 168 -8.61 0.10 -2.03
C GLU A 168 -7.72 1.31 -2.32
N VAL A 169 -8.28 2.33 -2.98
CA VAL A 169 -7.56 3.58 -3.24
C VAL A 169 -7.10 4.25 -1.94
N LEU A 170 -7.94 4.31 -0.90
CA LEU A 170 -7.55 4.91 0.38
C LEU A 170 -6.45 4.11 1.08
N VAL A 171 -6.52 2.78 1.08
CA VAL A 171 -5.46 1.93 1.65
C VAL A 171 -4.12 2.22 0.96
N MET A 172 -4.08 2.21 -0.36
CA MET A 172 -2.84 2.51 -1.09
C MET A 172 -2.33 3.93 -0.84
N ARG A 173 -3.22 4.92 -0.89
CA ARG A 173 -2.85 6.33 -0.80
C ARG A 173 -2.48 6.78 0.61
N LEU A 174 -3.19 6.33 1.64
CA LEU A 174 -3.04 6.82 3.01
C LEU A 174 -2.23 5.87 3.89
N ILE A 175 -2.40 4.55 3.73
CA ILE A 175 -1.72 3.57 4.59
C ILE A 175 -0.38 3.15 4.00
N LEU A 176 -0.33 2.87 2.68
CA LEU A 176 0.91 2.49 2.00
C LEU A 176 1.72 3.70 1.51
N GLY A 177 1.14 4.91 1.51
CA GLY A 177 1.83 6.13 1.09
C GLY A 177 2.14 6.20 -0.42
N TRP A 178 1.42 5.43 -1.24
CA TRP A 178 1.66 5.38 -2.68
C TRP A 178 1.24 6.67 -3.39
N THR A 179 1.93 7.02 -4.44
CA THR A 179 1.54 8.13 -5.32
C THR A 179 0.29 7.79 -6.11
N ALA A 180 -0.41 8.80 -6.63
CA ALA A 180 -1.55 8.57 -7.51
C ALA A 180 -1.18 7.78 -8.77
N ALA A 181 0.07 7.93 -9.26
CA ALA A 181 0.57 7.18 -10.42
C ALA A 181 0.78 5.71 -10.07
N GLN A 182 1.45 5.39 -8.97
CA GLN A 182 1.66 4.01 -8.51
C GLN A 182 0.32 3.30 -8.23
N THR A 183 -0.62 4.00 -7.57
CA THR A 183 -1.96 3.46 -7.32
C THR A 183 -2.69 3.18 -8.63
N ALA A 184 -2.63 4.11 -9.58
CA ALA A 184 -3.26 3.97 -10.90
C ALA A 184 -2.70 2.79 -11.69
N GLU A 185 -1.38 2.62 -11.68
CA GLU A 185 -0.69 1.49 -12.31
C GLU A 185 -1.16 0.15 -11.72
N ALA A 186 -1.22 0.07 -10.39
CA ALA A 186 -1.60 -1.15 -9.67
C ALA A 186 -3.05 -1.58 -9.95
N ILE A 187 -3.99 -0.63 -9.98
CA ILE A 187 -5.43 -0.93 -10.20
C ILE A 187 -5.88 -0.79 -11.66
N GLY A 188 -4.96 -0.50 -12.59
CA GLY A 188 -5.26 -0.44 -14.02
C GLY A 188 -6.11 0.77 -14.44
N THR A 189 -5.83 1.95 -13.90
CA THR A 189 -6.57 3.19 -14.20
C THR A 189 -5.62 4.39 -14.42
N SER A 190 -6.16 5.61 -14.48
CA SER A 190 -5.35 6.83 -14.59
C SER A 190 -5.14 7.54 -13.25
N PRO A 191 -4.03 8.30 -13.07
CA PRO A 191 -3.81 9.07 -11.85
C PRO A 191 -4.89 10.12 -11.56
N GLY A 192 -5.55 10.63 -12.60
CA GLY A 192 -6.67 11.55 -12.48
C GLY A 192 -7.88 10.87 -11.83
N VAL A 193 -8.23 9.66 -12.29
CA VAL A 193 -9.30 8.84 -11.71
C VAL A 193 -9.01 8.52 -10.25
N VAL A 194 -7.78 8.13 -9.91
CA VAL A 194 -7.37 7.87 -8.51
C VAL A 194 -7.61 9.08 -7.61
N ARG A 195 -7.25 10.30 -8.05
CA ARG A 195 -7.50 11.53 -7.26
C ARG A 195 -8.99 11.78 -7.03
N VAL A 196 -9.81 11.57 -8.07
CA VAL A 196 -11.27 11.72 -7.96
C VAL A 196 -11.85 10.67 -7.00
N MET A 197 -11.42 9.40 -7.11
CA MET A 197 -11.85 8.33 -6.22
C MET A 197 -11.45 8.61 -4.76
N GLN A 198 -10.22 9.05 -4.53
CA GLN A 198 -9.73 9.45 -3.21
C GLN A 198 -10.58 10.58 -2.63
N HIS A 199 -10.85 11.63 -3.41
CA HIS A 199 -11.67 12.77 -2.98
C HIS A 199 -13.09 12.34 -2.60
N ARG A 200 -13.74 11.55 -3.44
CA ARG A 200 -15.10 11.03 -3.19
C ARG A 200 -15.14 10.13 -1.95
N ALA A 201 -14.15 9.25 -1.80
CA ALA A 201 -14.04 8.38 -0.64
C ALA A 201 -13.89 9.18 0.67
N LEU A 202 -12.99 10.17 0.69
CA LEU A 202 -12.81 11.03 1.86
C LEU A 202 -14.05 11.85 2.21
N ASN A 203 -14.76 12.36 1.22
CA ASN A 203 -16.01 13.10 1.46
C ASN A 203 -17.09 12.19 2.06
N LYS A 204 -17.18 10.93 1.60
CA LYS A 204 -18.13 9.96 2.16
C LYS A 204 -17.80 9.62 3.62
N LEU A 205 -16.51 9.44 3.95
CA LEU A 205 -16.10 9.22 5.34
C LEU A 205 -16.40 10.44 6.24
N ARG A 206 -16.11 11.66 5.75
CA ARG A 206 -16.44 12.89 6.50
C ARG A 206 -17.94 13.04 6.75
N ALA A 207 -18.77 12.71 5.76
CA ALA A 207 -20.22 12.72 5.93
C ALA A 207 -20.65 11.75 7.03
N ARG A 208 -20.13 10.51 7.00
CA ARG A 208 -20.44 9.48 7.99
C ARG A 208 -20.02 9.87 9.41
N LEU A 209 -18.85 10.49 9.56
CA LEU A 209 -18.37 10.98 10.87
C LEU A 209 -19.28 12.06 11.42
N ARG A 210 -19.73 13.02 10.60
CA ARG A 210 -20.68 14.06 11.02
C ARG A 210 -22.03 13.48 11.44
N GLU A 211 -22.52 12.46 10.75
CA GLU A 211 -23.76 11.76 11.13
C GLU A 211 -23.63 11.11 12.50
N ASN A 212 -22.49 10.47 12.79
CA ASN A 212 -22.24 9.85 14.09
C ASN A 212 -22.08 10.88 15.24
N GLU A 213 -21.50 12.06 14.96
CA GLU A 213 -21.37 13.15 15.94
C GLU A 213 -22.71 13.84 16.24
N LEU A 214 -23.67 13.81 15.30
CA LEU A 214 -25.00 14.42 15.42
C LEU A 214 -26.03 13.46 16.05
N LEU A 215 -25.73 12.16 16.16
CA LEU A 215 -26.58 11.20 16.87
C LEU A 215 -26.07 11.11 18.31
N PRO A 216 -26.83 11.62 19.33
CA PRO A 216 -26.47 11.38 20.73
C PRO A 216 -26.45 9.88 20.97
N GLU A 217 -25.44 9.41 21.72
CA GLU A 217 -25.42 8.05 22.24
C GLU A 217 -26.73 7.80 22.97
N THR A 218 -27.57 6.95 22.40
CA THR A 218 -28.81 6.53 23.07
C THR A 218 -28.40 5.58 24.19
N PRO A 219 -28.79 5.84 25.45
CA PRO A 219 -28.40 5.07 26.62
C PRO A 219 -28.93 3.63 26.58
#